data_6f53e1c4973c17ada3189a52d51fec69
#
_entry.id   6f53e1c4973c17ada3189a52d51fec69
#
_cell.length_a   1.000
_cell.length_b   1.000
_cell.length_c   1.000
_cell.angle_alpha   90.00
_cell.angle_beta   90.00
_cell.angle_gamma   90.00
#
_symmetry.space_group_name_H-M   'P 1'
#
loop_
_entity.id
_entity.type
_entity.pdbx_description
1 polymer ?
#
loop_
_entity_poly.entity_id
_entity_poly.type
_entity_poly.pdbx_seq_one_letter_code
_entity_poly.pdbx_strand_id
1 'polypeptide(L)'
;DLEKLKNQFDNASEDIKLRFEDKVTKIQQGDDLLPTVMKVVKVFVAVKRRLMPGDKMAGRHGNKGVVSKIVPVEDMPYLENGKPVDIVLNPLGVPSRMNVGQILETHLGWSCSELGDQIKKHLKNFDQEIEKIKDKLKVIYGKDYYDEIISKLSNKEIAELVQNLSNGVPIATPVFDGASTEDIRKMLDLANL
;
A
#
# COMPACT_ATOMS: atom_id res chain seq x y z
N ASP A 1 -8.50 -42.51 8.54
CA ASP A 1 -8.38 -41.02 8.53
C ASP A 1 -7.73 -40.47 7.25
N LEU A 2 -6.68 -41.11 6.72
CA LEU A 2 -6.03 -40.72 5.45
C LEU A 2 -6.94 -40.87 4.23
N GLU A 3 -7.73 -41.93 4.15
CA GLU A 3 -8.73 -42.14 3.08
C GLU A 3 -9.86 -41.10 3.11
N LYS A 4 -10.29 -40.71 4.31
CA LYS A 4 -11.27 -39.60 4.44
C LYS A 4 -10.72 -38.26 3.97
N LEU A 5 -9.49 -37.96 4.30
CA LEU A 5 -8.81 -36.75 3.86
C LEU A 5 -8.59 -36.73 2.35
N LYS A 6 -8.21 -37.88 1.76
CA LYS A 6 -8.06 -38.03 0.32
C LYS A 6 -9.39 -37.80 -0.40
N ASN A 7 -10.47 -38.44 0.06
CA ASN A 7 -11.78 -38.24 -0.52
C ASN A 7 -12.29 -36.81 -0.40
N GLN A 8 -11.99 -36.11 0.72
CA GLN A 8 -12.34 -34.71 0.88
C GLN A 8 -11.54 -33.81 -0.08
N PHE A 9 -10.25 -34.09 -0.28
CA PHE A 9 -9.42 -33.37 -1.23
C PHE A 9 -9.89 -33.59 -2.69
N ASP A 10 -10.19 -34.84 -3.06
CA ASP A 10 -10.65 -35.18 -4.40
C ASP A 10 -12.00 -34.50 -4.71
N ASN A 11 -12.95 -34.54 -3.77
CA ASN A 11 -14.23 -33.86 -3.90
C ASN A 11 -14.09 -32.33 -4.00
N ALA A 12 -13.21 -31.72 -3.17
CA ALA A 12 -12.96 -30.28 -3.22
C ALA A 12 -12.27 -29.86 -4.54
N SER A 13 -11.35 -30.69 -5.03
CA SER A 13 -10.67 -30.47 -6.31
C SER A 13 -11.63 -30.53 -7.49
N GLU A 14 -12.58 -31.50 -7.45
CA GLU A 14 -13.60 -31.67 -8.49
C GLU A 14 -14.59 -30.48 -8.48
N ASP A 15 -15.02 -30.01 -7.30
CA ASP A 15 -15.90 -28.85 -7.16
C ASP A 15 -15.24 -27.56 -7.69
N ILE A 16 -13.95 -27.39 -7.41
CA ILE A 16 -13.17 -26.24 -7.94
C ILE A 16 -13.05 -26.33 -9.47
N LYS A 17 -12.82 -27.51 -10.04
CA LYS A 17 -12.75 -27.69 -11.49
C LYS A 17 -14.08 -27.35 -12.15
N LEU A 18 -15.19 -27.83 -11.61
CA LEU A 18 -16.53 -27.54 -12.12
C LEU A 18 -16.83 -26.04 -12.08
N ARG A 19 -16.50 -25.37 -10.99
CA ARG A 19 -16.66 -23.89 -10.89
C ARG A 19 -15.77 -23.13 -11.86
N PHE A 20 -14.58 -23.64 -12.11
CA PHE A 20 -13.67 -23.04 -13.10
C PHE A 20 -14.23 -23.19 -14.51
N GLU A 21 -14.65 -24.39 -14.89
CA GLU A 21 -15.24 -24.66 -16.21
C GLU A 21 -16.53 -23.85 -16.46
N ASP A 22 -17.39 -23.73 -15.44
CA ASP A 22 -18.59 -22.89 -15.50
C ASP A 22 -18.26 -21.40 -15.72
N LYS A 23 -17.22 -20.89 -15.01
CA LYS A 23 -16.75 -19.52 -15.23
C LYS A 23 -16.15 -19.32 -16.61
N VAL A 24 -15.33 -20.26 -17.09
CA VAL A 24 -14.74 -20.18 -18.43
C VAL A 24 -15.83 -20.20 -19.49
N THR A 25 -16.81 -21.08 -19.35
CA THR A 25 -17.95 -21.16 -20.26
C THR A 25 -18.75 -19.86 -20.29
N LYS A 26 -19.04 -19.26 -19.13
CA LYS A 26 -19.71 -17.96 -19.04
C LYS A 26 -18.91 -16.84 -19.69
N ILE A 27 -17.59 -16.83 -19.54
CA ILE A 27 -16.72 -15.84 -20.18
C ILE A 27 -16.69 -16.05 -21.71
N GLN A 28 -16.64 -17.29 -22.17
CA GLN A 28 -16.62 -17.63 -23.59
C GLN A 28 -17.96 -17.34 -24.29
N GLN A 29 -19.07 -17.57 -23.61
CA GLN A 29 -20.41 -17.26 -24.12
C GLN A 29 -20.68 -15.75 -24.18
N GLY A 30 -19.91 -14.96 -23.43
CA GLY A 30 -20.10 -13.51 -23.33
C GLY A 30 -21.22 -13.13 -22.36
N ASP A 31 -21.39 -11.81 -22.17
CA ASP A 31 -22.47 -11.29 -21.34
C ASP A 31 -23.83 -11.62 -21.97
N ASP A 32 -24.82 -11.96 -21.16
CA ASP A 32 -26.22 -12.10 -21.57
C ASP A 32 -26.73 -10.73 -22.08
N LEU A 33 -26.57 -10.52 -23.37
CA LEU A 33 -27.01 -9.29 -24.01
C LEU A 33 -28.51 -9.39 -24.33
N LEU A 34 -29.20 -8.25 -24.24
CA LEU A 34 -30.59 -8.18 -24.69
C LEU A 34 -30.68 -8.57 -26.19
N PRO A 35 -31.77 -9.20 -26.64
CA PRO A 35 -31.89 -9.76 -28.00
C PRO A 35 -31.57 -8.79 -29.15
N THR A 36 -31.68 -7.50 -28.90
CA THR A 36 -31.44 -6.45 -29.89
C THR A 36 -30.03 -5.83 -29.80
N VAL A 37 -29.22 -6.23 -28.80
CA VAL A 37 -27.88 -5.67 -28.56
C VAL A 37 -26.82 -6.62 -29.08
N MET A 38 -26.05 -6.19 -30.08
CA MET A 38 -24.97 -6.99 -30.64
C MET A 38 -23.69 -6.93 -29.83
N LYS A 39 -23.41 -5.81 -29.19
CA LYS A 39 -22.18 -5.59 -28.41
C LYS A 39 -22.38 -4.45 -27.42
N VAL A 40 -21.88 -4.62 -26.20
CA VAL A 40 -21.81 -3.57 -25.18
C VAL A 40 -20.36 -3.12 -25.03
N VAL A 41 -20.13 -1.82 -25.13
CA VAL A 41 -18.82 -1.21 -24.88
C VAL A 41 -18.94 -0.32 -23.66
N LYS A 42 -18.17 -0.62 -22.60
CA LYS A 42 -18.05 0.24 -21.41
C LYS A 42 -16.87 1.17 -21.62
N VAL A 43 -17.12 2.47 -21.68
CA VAL A 43 -16.10 3.50 -21.81
C VAL A 43 -15.94 4.18 -20.46
N PHE A 44 -14.72 4.13 -19.91
CA PHE A 44 -14.39 4.83 -18.68
C PHE A 44 -13.68 6.13 -19.04
N VAL A 45 -14.23 7.25 -18.59
CA VAL A 45 -13.66 8.58 -18.81
C VAL A 45 -13.13 9.12 -17.49
N ALA A 46 -11.85 9.46 -17.45
CA ALA A 46 -11.21 10.11 -16.31
C ALA A 46 -11.04 11.61 -16.59
N VAL A 47 -11.53 12.44 -15.68
CA VAL A 47 -11.37 13.90 -15.73
C VAL A 47 -10.62 14.36 -14.49
N LYS A 48 -9.46 15.01 -14.69
CA LYS A 48 -8.67 15.60 -13.61
C LYS A 48 -9.20 17.01 -13.34
N ARG A 49 -9.76 17.21 -12.15
CA ARG A 49 -10.21 18.52 -11.66
C ARG A 49 -9.30 19.03 -10.57
N ARG A 50 -9.11 20.35 -10.52
CA ARG A 50 -8.43 20.99 -9.38
C ARG A 50 -9.37 21.01 -8.17
N LEU A 51 -8.77 20.78 -7.00
CA LEU A 51 -9.47 20.93 -5.73
C LEU A 51 -9.81 22.40 -5.50
N MET A 52 -11.01 22.68 -5.00
CA MET A 52 -11.48 24.04 -4.72
C MET A 52 -11.97 24.14 -3.26
N PRO A 53 -11.93 25.34 -2.66
CA PRO A 53 -12.61 25.58 -1.38
C PRO A 53 -14.10 25.19 -1.49
N GLY A 54 -14.60 24.48 -0.48
CA GLY A 54 -15.95 23.92 -0.48
C GLY A 54 -16.04 22.46 -0.89
N ASP A 55 -15.01 21.89 -1.53
CA ASP A 55 -14.99 20.48 -1.89
C ASP A 55 -14.89 19.60 -0.65
N LYS A 56 -15.60 18.48 -0.66
CA LYS A 56 -15.59 17.53 0.43
C LYS A 56 -14.49 16.50 0.26
N MET A 57 -13.64 16.39 1.28
CA MET A 57 -12.55 15.43 1.36
C MET A 57 -12.74 14.49 2.55
N ALA A 58 -12.24 13.27 2.44
CA ALA A 58 -12.26 12.30 3.54
C ALA A 58 -11.05 11.36 3.45
N GLY A 59 -10.56 10.94 4.60
CA GLY A 59 -9.63 9.84 4.72
C GLY A 59 -10.34 8.51 4.97
N ARG A 60 -9.57 7.48 5.33
CA ARG A 60 -10.06 6.11 5.59
C ARG A 60 -10.61 5.90 7.00
N HIS A 61 -10.54 6.89 7.88
CA HIS A 61 -10.85 6.78 9.30
C HIS A 61 -12.10 7.60 9.71
N GLY A 62 -13.03 7.84 8.78
CA GLY A 62 -14.21 8.64 9.05
C GLY A 62 -13.92 10.15 9.27
N ASN A 63 -12.72 10.59 8.95
CA ASN A 63 -12.25 11.97 9.05
C ASN A 63 -12.67 12.78 7.82
N LYS A 64 -13.97 13.00 7.68
CA LYS A 64 -14.52 13.82 6.60
C LYS A 64 -14.42 15.31 6.95
N GLY A 65 -14.13 16.12 5.93
CA GLY A 65 -14.06 17.57 6.08
C GLY A 65 -14.31 18.27 4.76
N VAL A 66 -14.43 19.57 4.82
CA VAL A 66 -14.57 20.45 3.66
C VAL A 66 -13.29 21.28 3.54
N VAL A 67 -12.79 21.43 2.33
CA VAL A 67 -11.64 22.30 2.06
C VAL A 67 -12.02 23.73 2.36
N SER A 68 -11.40 24.31 3.39
CA SER A 68 -11.69 25.68 3.80
C SER A 68 -10.83 26.71 3.07
N LYS A 69 -9.56 26.39 2.83
CA LYS A 69 -8.60 27.28 2.17
C LYS A 69 -7.57 26.48 1.39
N ILE A 70 -7.14 27.02 0.28
CA ILE A 70 -5.95 26.57 -0.46
C ILE A 70 -4.85 27.59 -0.22
N VAL A 71 -3.71 27.10 0.23
CA VAL A 71 -2.57 27.93 0.63
C VAL A 71 -1.42 27.70 -0.35
N PRO A 72 -0.66 28.71 -0.75
CA PRO A 72 0.57 28.52 -1.51
C PRO A 72 1.55 27.61 -0.80
N VAL A 73 2.38 26.90 -1.56
CA VAL A 73 3.34 25.91 -1.02
C VAL A 73 4.31 26.57 -0.02
N GLU A 74 4.67 27.81 -0.27
CA GLU A 74 5.60 28.61 0.56
C GLU A 74 5.04 28.90 1.96
N ASP A 75 3.72 28.98 2.08
CA ASP A 75 3.03 29.26 3.34
C ASP A 75 2.62 27.99 4.10
N MET A 76 2.89 26.80 3.52
CA MET A 76 2.56 25.52 4.16
C MET A 76 3.64 25.13 5.18
N PRO A 77 3.27 24.46 6.28
CA PRO A 77 4.23 23.83 7.19
C PRO A 77 5.14 22.87 6.42
N TYR A 78 6.39 22.80 6.83
CA TYR A 78 7.38 21.93 6.18
C TYR A 78 8.12 21.07 7.22
N LEU A 79 8.60 19.94 6.76
CA LEU A 79 9.40 19.01 7.54
C LEU A 79 10.84 19.53 7.65
N GLU A 80 11.66 18.96 8.54
CA GLU A 80 13.07 19.32 8.73
C GLU A 80 13.89 19.24 7.43
N ASN A 81 13.55 18.31 6.55
CA ASN A 81 14.16 18.17 5.22
C ASN A 81 13.70 19.22 4.19
N GLY A 82 12.85 20.18 4.59
CA GLY A 82 12.30 21.22 3.73
C GLY A 82 11.11 20.79 2.86
N LYS A 83 10.63 19.55 2.97
CA LYS A 83 9.47 19.07 2.22
C LYS A 83 8.18 19.63 2.82
N PRO A 84 7.36 20.36 2.04
CA PRO A 84 6.11 20.92 2.55
C PRO A 84 5.08 19.81 2.79
N VAL A 85 4.17 20.05 3.74
CA VAL A 85 3.03 19.18 4.01
C VAL A 85 1.93 19.45 2.97
N ASP A 86 1.28 18.39 2.47
CA ASP A 86 0.25 18.50 1.44
C ASP A 86 -1.10 18.96 1.99
N ILE A 87 -1.46 18.53 3.20
CA ILE A 87 -2.75 18.79 3.83
C ILE A 87 -2.55 19.06 5.32
N VAL A 88 -3.22 20.10 5.82
CA VAL A 88 -3.33 20.39 7.25
C VAL A 88 -4.77 20.15 7.68
N LEU A 89 -4.94 19.31 8.68
CA LEU A 89 -6.25 18.95 9.25
C LEU A 89 -6.48 19.63 10.60
N ASN A 90 -7.73 19.95 10.89
CA ASN A 90 -8.08 20.47 12.20
C ASN A 90 -7.95 19.38 13.28
N PRO A 91 -7.06 19.55 14.28
CA PRO A 91 -6.83 18.54 15.31
C PRO A 91 -8.03 18.31 16.22
N LEU A 92 -8.94 19.26 16.36
CA LEU A 92 -10.15 19.13 17.20
C LEU A 92 -11.10 18.02 16.72
N GLY A 93 -11.00 17.64 15.44
CA GLY A 93 -11.79 16.55 14.90
C GLY A 93 -11.37 15.16 15.39
N VAL A 94 -10.19 15.01 15.99
CA VAL A 94 -9.66 13.71 16.45
C VAL A 94 -10.18 13.32 17.83
N PRO A 95 -10.04 14.16 18.89
CA PRO A 95 -10.50 13.81 20.24
C PRO A 95 -12.00 13.56 20.31
N SER A 96 -12.79 14.38 19.62
CA SER A 96 -14.26 14.28 19.65
C SER A 96 -14.78 13.02 18.96
N ARG A 97 -14.06 12.49 17.98
CA ARG A 97 -14.47 11.31 17.19
C ARG A 97 -13.73 10.04 17.55
N MET A 98 -12.69 10.12 18.38
CA MET A 98 -11.90 8.99 18.88
C MET A 98 -11.27 8.12 17.76
N ASN A 99 -11.09 8.65 16.56
CA ASN A 99 -10.51 7.96 15.41
C ASN A 99 -8.99 8.10 15.39
N VAL A 100 -8.34 7.58 16.42
CA VAL A 100 -6.87 7.67 16.61
C VAL A 100 -6.10 6.97 15.50
N GLY A 101 -6.71 6.00 14.80
CA GLY A 101 -6.10 5.27 13.69
C GLY A 101 -5.53 6.17 12.59
N GLN A 102 -6.12 7.35 12.34
CA GLN A 102 -5.58 8.30 11.36
C GLN A 102 -4.20 8.85 11.77
N ILE A 103 -3.94 9.03 13.06
CA ILE A 103 -2.65 9.49 13.57
C ILE A 103 -1.60 8.38 13.39
N LEU A 104 -1.94 7.16 13.76
CA LEU A 104 -1.08 5.99 13.60
C LEU A 104 -0.74 5.75 12.12
N GLU A 105 -1.74 5.87 11.24
CA GLU A 105 -1.55 5.77 9.78
C GLU A 105 -0.57 6.83 9.27
N THR A 106 -0.71 8.07 9.73
CA THR A 106 0.17 9.17 9.31
C THR A 106 1.61 8.94 9.74
N HIS A 107 1.85 8.52 10.99
CA HIS A 107 3.19 8.23 11.48
C HIS A 107 3.83 7.06 10.73
N LEU A 108 3.09 5.97 10.54
CA LEU A 108 3.58 4.82 9.78
C LEU A 108 3.87 5.19 8.32
N GLY A 109 2.97 5.93 7.69
CA GLY A 109 3.16 6.40 6.31
C GLY A 109 4.36 7.34 6.16
N TRP A 110 4.61 8.19 7.16
CA TRP A 110 5.78 9.06 7.18
C TRP A 110 7.08 8.26 7.26
N SER A 111 7.17 7.30 8.20
CA SER A 111 8.33 6.40 8.29
C SER A 111 8.57 5.61 7.00
N CYS A 112 7.51 5.08 6.39
CA CYS A 112 7.60 4.36 5.12
C CYS A 112 8.11 5.23 3.97
N SER A 113 7.67 6.48 3.90
CA SER A 113 8.12 7.44 2.89
C SER A 113 9.59 7.79 3.08
N GLU A 114 10.02 8.08 4.30
CA GLU A 114 11.41 8.42 4.60
C GLU A 114 12.37 7.24 4.36
N LEU A 115 11.97 6.03 4.73
CA LEU A 115 12.73 4.82 4.40
C LEU A 115 12.89 4.66 2.88
N GLY A 116 11.84 4.94 2.11
CA GLY A 116 11.91 4.93 0.65
C GLY A 116 12.91 5.97 0.10
N ASP A 117 12.88 7.19 0.63
CA ASP A 117 13.83 8.25 0.26
C ASP A 117 15.28 7.90 0.64
N GLN A 118 15.51 7.26 1.79
CA GLN A 118 16.82 6.77 2.19
C GLN A 118 17.33 5.65 1.25
N ILE A 119 16.47 4.70 0.89
CA ILE A 119 16.79 3.65 -0.07
C ILE A 119 17.14 4.26 -1.45
N LYS A 120 16.38 5.26 -1.88
CA LYS A 120 16.62 5.97 -3.13
C LYS A 120 17.98 6.68 -3.19
N LYS A 121 18.44 7.25 -2.06
CA LYS A 121 19.78 7.84 -1.96
C LYS A 121 20.88 6.80 -2.23
N HIS A 122 20.73 5.60 -1.68
CA HIS A 122 21.68 4.49 -1.89
C HIS A 122 21.62 3.88 -3.31
N LEU A 123 20.48 4.02 -4.00
CA LEU A 123 20.32 3.53 -5.38
C LEU A 123 21.26 4.21 -6.36
N LYS A 124 21.65 5.46 -6.12
CA LYS A 124 22.57 6.21 -6.98
C LYS A 124 23.97 5.58 -7.04
N ASN A 125 24.39 4.86 -6.00
CA ASN A 125 25.69 4.19 -5.89
C ASN A 125 25.50 2.72 -5.57
N PHE A 126 24.55 2.07 -6.26
CA PHE A 126 24.08 0.70 -5.96
C PHE A 126 25.22 -0.32 -5.79
N ASP A 127 26.17 -0.34 -6.72
CA ASP A 127 27.26 -1.34 -6.70
C ASP A 127 28.21 -1.20 -5.51
N GLN A 128 28.36 0.02 -4.97
CA GLN A 128 29.22 0.29 -3.82
C GLN A 128 28.49 0.14 -2.48
N GLU A 129 27.17 0.30 -2.48
CA GLU A 129 26.36 0.35 -1.25
C GLU A 129 25.37 -0.83 -1.11
N ILE A 130 25.54 -1.87 -1.94
CA ILE A 130 24.64 -3.03 -1.95
C ILE A 130 24.53 -3.70 -0.58
N GLU A 131 25.60 -3.75 0.20
CA GLU A 131 25.60 -4.32 1.54
C GLU A 131 24.75 -3.51 2.51
N LYS A 132 24.86 -2.18 2.47
CA LYS A 132 24.03 -1.29 3.30
C LYS A 132 22.54 -1.40 2.94
N ILE A 133 22.25 -1.57 1.65
CA ILE A 133 20.88 -1.81 1.18
C ILE A 133 20.35 -3.13 1.71
N LYS A 134 21.14 -4.20 1.65
CA LYS A 134 20.78 -5.51 2.18
C LYS A 134 20.53 -5.47 3.70
N ASP A 135 21.35 -4.75 4.43
CA ASP A 135 21.16 -4.56 5.88
C ASP A 135 19.85 -3.82 6.18
N LYS A 136 19.54 -2.77 5.44
CA LYS A 136 18.25 -2.07 5.58
C LYS A 136 17.07 -2.95 5.22
N LEU A 137 17.15 -3.71 4.13
CA LEU A 137 16.09 -4.67 3.76
C LEU A 137 15.88 -5.73 4.83
N LYS A 138 16.97 -6.21 5.47
CA LYS A 138 16.91 -7.18 6.56
C LYS A 138 16.18 -6.63 7.79
N VAL A 139 16.34 -5.33 8.06
CA VAL A 139 15.65 -4.68 9.17
C VAL A 139 14.18 -4.42 8.83
N ILE A 140 13.87 -4.00 7.60
CA ILE A 140 12.51 -3.69 7.14
C ILE A 140 11.64 -4.96 7.09
N TYR A 141 12.17 -6.02 6.47
CA TYR A 141 11.41 -7.27 6.26
C TYR A 141 11.55 -8.30 7.39
N GLY A 142 12.48 -8.07 8.32
CA GLY A 142 12.83 -9.04 9.35
C GLY A 142 13.82 -10.10 8.85
N LYS A 143 14.50 -10.73 9.82
CA LYS A 143 15.55 -11.72 9.53
C LYS A 143 15.02 -12.94 8.78
N ASP A 144 13.90 -13.48 9.22
CA ASP A 144 13.36 -14.74 8.71
C ASP A 144 12.98 -14.62 7.23
N TYR A 145 12.24 -13.56 6.88
CA TYR A 145 11.84 -13.30 5.50
C TYR A 145 13.03 -12.94 4.61
N TYR A 146 14.00 -12.21 5.16
CA TYR A 146 15.23 -11.87 4.43
C TYR A 146 16.03 -13.12 4.09
N ASP A 147 16.26 -14.02 5.04
CA ASP A 147 17.07 -15.23 4.86
C ASP A 147 16.35 -16.25 3.96
N GLU A 148 15.01 -16.28 3.98
CA GLU A 148 14.23 -17.22 3.19
C GLU A 148 14.08 -16.79 1.72
N ILE A 149 13.87 -15.52 1.45
CA ILE A 149 13.52 -15.02 0.12
C ILE A 149 14.58 -14.05 -0.42
N ILE A 150 14.89 -12.96 0.29
CA ILE A 150 15.68 -11.85 -0.26
C ILE A 150 17.15 -12.26 -0.46
N SER A 151 17.72 -13.08 0.43
CA SER A 151 19.10 -13.56 0.32
C SER A 151 19.38 -14.39 -0.94
N LYS A 152 18.33 -14.99 -1.52
CA LYS A 152 18.42 -15.82 -2.72
C LYS A 152 18.29 -15.03 -4.03
N LEU A 153 17.93 -13.74 -3.93
CA LEU A 153 17.76 -12.88 -5.09
C LEU A 153 19.11 -12.49 -5.70
N SER A 154 19.15 -12.43 -7.01
CA SER A 154 20.29 -11.87 -7.74
C SER A 154 20.40 -10.36 -7.54
N ASN A 155 21.58 -9.79 -7.79
CA ASN A 155 21.78 -8.34 -7.67
C ASN A 155 20.84 -7.52 -8.57
N LYS A 156 20.43 -8.08 -9.72
CA LYS A 156 19.45 -7.42 -10.61
C LYS A 156 18.06 -7.38 -10.00
N GLU A 157 17.61 -8.48 -9.44
CA GLU A 157 16.31 -8.57 -8.77
C GLU A 157 16.27 -7.70 -7.51
N ILE A 158 17.38 -7.61 -6.77
CA ILE A 158 17.50 -6.67 -5.65
C ILE A 158 17.42 -5.23 -6.15
N ALA A 159 18.03 -4.88 -7.27
CA ALA A 159 17.93 -3.54 -7.84
C ALA A 159 16.49 -3.17 -8.24
N GLU A 160 15.76 -4.12 -8.86
CA GLU A 160 14.35 -3.93 -9.20
C GLU A 160 13.48 -3.77 -7.94
N LEU A 161 13.71 -4.60 -6.92
CA LEU A 161 13.03 -4.48 -5.63
C LEU A 161 13.25 -3.11 -5.00
N VAL A 162 14.50 -2.67 -4.95
CA VAL A 162 14.92 -1.38 -4.41
C VAL A 162 14.32 -0.20 -5.20
N GLN A 163 14.24 -0.33 -6.52
CA GLN A 163 13.58 0.65 -7.36
C GLN A 163 12.08 0.77 -7.05
N ASN A 164 11.40 -0.35 -6.81
CA ASN A 164 10.00 -0.36 -6.42
C ASN A 164 9.79 0.28 -5.04
N LEU A 165 10.73 0.08 -4.10
CA LEU A 165 10.69 0.66 -2.76
C LEU A 165 11.07 2.14 -2.71
N SER A 166 11.64 2.70 -3.77
CA SER A 166 12.11 4.10 -3.81
C SER A 166 11.01 5.14 -3.65
N ASN A 167 9.76 4.79 -3.87
CA ASN A 167 8.60 5.66 -3.69
C ASN A 167 7.93 5.49 -2.30
N GLY A 168 8.49 4.67 -1.45
CA GLY A 168 8.00 4.33 -0.12
C GLY A 168 7.91 2.82 0.07
N VAL A 169 8.10 2.37 1.29
CA VAL A 169 8.02 0.95 1.66
C VAL A 169 6.54 0.58 1.86
N PRO A 170 5.95 -0.32 1.06
CA PRO A 170 4.59 -0.76 1.28
C PRO A 170 4.52 -1.71 2.49
N ILE A 171 3.59 -1.45 3.39
CA ILE A 171 3.31 -2.31 4.55
C ILE A 171 1.88 -2.82 4.44
N ALA A 172 1.72 -4.13 4.55
CA ALA A 172 0.40 -4.75 4.65
C ALA A 172 -0.04 -4.76 6.12
N THR A 173 -1.26 -4.27 6.37
CA THR A 173 -1.89 -4.32 7.69
C THR A 173 -3.19 -5.14 7.57
N PRO A 174 -3.16 -6.46 7.79
CA PRO A 174 -4.35 -7.30 7.77
C PRO A 174 -5.38 -6.84 8.79
N VAL A 175 -6.65 -7.11 8.51
CA VAL A 175 -7.74 -6.82 9.46
C VAL A 175 -7.54 -7.68 10.71
N PHE A 176 -7.61 -7.04 11.90
CA PHE A 176 -7.35 -7.65 13.23
C PHE A 176 -5.91 -8.07 13.52
N ASP A 177 -4.97 -7.81 12.62
CA ASP A 177 -3.54 -8.04 12.82
C ASP A 177 -2.76 -6.82 12.31
N GLY A 178 -3.12 -5.65 12.79
CA GLY A 178 -2.48 -4.38 12.47
C GLY A 178 -1.22 -4.14 13.29
N ALA A 179 -0.39 -3.19 12.83
CA ALA A 179 0.81 -2.78 13.53
C ALA A 179 0.47 -2.18 14.92
N SER A 180 1.18 -2.61 15.94
CA SER A 180 1.08 -2.04 17.28
C SER A 180 1.76 -0.66 17.35
N THR A 181 1.48 0.11 18.40
CA THR A 181 2.15 1.40 18.64
C THR A 181 3.66 1.23 18.82
N GLU A 182 4.11 0.10 19.34
CA GLU A 182 5.53 -0.22 19.50
C GLU A 182 6.20 -0.50 18.16
N ASP A 183 5.51 -1.19 17.25
CA ASP A 183 6.03 -1.46 15.92
C ASP A 183 6.14 -0.16 15.11
N ILE A 184 5.17 0.75 15.24
CA ILE A 184 5.23 2.06 14.60
C ILE A 184 6.40 2.88 15.14
N ARG A 185 6.65 2.86 16.46
CA ARG A 185 7.83 3.52 17.05
C ARG A 185 9.13 2.95 16.50
N LYS A 186 9.27 1.62 16.45
CA LYS A 186 10.44 0.99 15.82
C LYS A 186 10.65 1.43 14.39
N MET A 187 9.56 1.56 13.62
CA MET A 187 9.64 2.02 12.22
C MET A 187 10.05 3.49 12.12
N LEU A 188 9.60 4.35 13.04
CA LEU A 188 10.05 5.75 13.11
C LEU A 188 11.53 5.83 13.47
N ASP A 189 11.97 5.09 14.50
CA ASP A 189 13.39 5.01 14.89
C ASP A 189 14.29 4.55 13.73
N LEU A 190 13.83 3.55 12.95
CA LEU A 190 14.51 3.08 11.75
C LEU A 190 14.62 4.13 10.64
N ALA A 191 13.60 4.97 10.52
CA ALA A 191 13.58 6.08 9.58
C ALA A 191 14.40 7.30 10.08
N ASN A 192 14.89 7.28 11.33
CA ASN A 192 15.51 8.38 12.05
C ASN A 192 14.56 9.60 12.20
N LEU A 193 13.32 9.33 12.62
CA LEU A 193 12.26 10.31 12.84
C LEU A 193 11.85 10.36 14.31
#